data_347721278960a28951e8897413a4311c
#
_entry.id   347721278960a28951e8897413a4311c
#
_cell.length_a   1.000
_cell.length_b   1.000
_cell.length_c   1.000
_cell.angle_alpha   90.00
_cell.angle_beta   90.00
_cell.angle_gamma   90.00
#
_symmetry.space_group_name_H-M   'P 1'
#
loop_
_entity.id
_entity.type
_entity.pdbx_description
1 polymer ?
#
loop_
_entity_poly.entity_id
_entity_poly.type
_entity_poly.pdbx_seq_one_letter_code
_entity_poly.pdbx_strand_id
1 'polypeptide(L)'
;IDDFTYGTLIPIFAGAFYALSSITTRKWCMDEDSRSLMFMFFLGIGLSSFIVIIILEFNSFFSLVPISKSFISLGFTSVDTESLLIILFHALISVIGGIFITYGYQTGETSFVAIFEYSFLFFATAWGVLFLSDFISTYIISGMVLILLSGILVSLKEKNIQK
;
A
#
# COMPACT_ATOMS: atom_id res chain seq x y z
N ILE A 1 -19.25 -17.71 -0.26
CA ILE A 1 -18.98 -16.88 -1.48
C ILE A 1 -20.10 -15.83 -1.65
N ASP A 2 -20.86 -15.55 -0.62
CA ASP A 2 -22.11 -14.77 -0.73
C ASP A 2 -21.95 -13.27 -0.48
N ASP A 3 -20.70 -12.75 -0.31
CA ASP A 3 -20.48 -11.33 -0.03
C ASP A 3 -19.50 -10.67 -1.00
N PHE A 4 -19.72 -10.86 -2.31
CA PHE A 4 -19.05 -10.04 -3.30
C PHE A 4 -19.62 -8.62 -3.25
N THR A 5 -18.96 -7.77 -2.49
CA THR A 5 -19.28 -6.34 -2.39
C THR A 5 -18.40 -5.56 -3.36
N TYR A 6 -18.92 -4.49 -3.98
CA TYR A 6 -18.12 -3.60 -4.83
C TYR A 6 -16.82 -3.10 -4.14
N GLY A 7 -16.80 -3.06 -2.81
CA GLY A 7 -15.62 -2.74 -2.01
C GLY A 7 -14.44 -3.69 -2.22
N THR A 8 -14.67 -4.95 -2.63
CA THR A 8 -13.60 -5.92 -2.93
C THR A 8 -12.82 -5.60 -4.20
N LEU A 9 -13.35 -4.72 -5.06
CA LEU A 9 -12.66 -4.23 -6.25
C LEU A 9 -11.66 -3.11 -5.95
N ILE A 10 -11.84 -2.37 -4.85
CA ILE A 10 -10.98 -1.24 -4.48
C ILE A 10 -9.51 -1.64 -4.39
N PRO A 11 -9.12 -2.75 -3.73
CA PRO A 11 -7.72 -3.18 -3.67
C PRO A 11 -7.13 -3.50 -5.06
N ILE A 12 -7.92 -4.01 -5.99
CA ILE A 12 -7.46 -4.32 -7.35
C ILE A 12 -7.10 -3.02 -8.09
N PHE A 13 -7.97 -2.00 -8.02
CA PHE A 13 -7.67 -0.69 -8.59
C PHE A 13 -6.47 -0.03 -7.91
N ALA A 14 -6.37 -0.11 -6.58
CA ALA A 14 -5.23 0.41 -5.83
C ALA A 14 -3.92 -0.24 -6.30
N GLY A 15 -3.89 -1.56 -6.47
CA GLY A 15 -2.74 -2.28 -7.02
C GLY A 15 -2.39 -1.87 -8.44
N ALA A 16 -3.38 -1.68 -9.30
CA ALA A 16 -3.16 -1.19 -10.67
C ALA A 16 -2.55 0.23 -10.69
N PHE A 17 -3.07 1.15 -9.88
CA PHE A 17 -2.50 2.51 -9.76
C PHE A 17 -1.11 2.49 -9.16
N TYR A 18 -0.83 1.61 -8.19
CA TYR A 18 0.50 1.44 -7.62
C TYR A 18 1.51 0.96 -8.67
N ALA A 19 1.15 -0.06 -9.45
CA ALA A 19 1.99 -0.55 -10.55
C ALA A 19 2.27 0.54 -11.59
N LEU A 20 1.23 1.32 -11.96
CA LEU A 20 1.38 2.44 -12.88
C LEU A 20 2.31 3.52 -12.31
N SER A 21 2.20 3.83 -11.02
CA SER A 21 3.09 4.77 -10.32
C SER A 21 4.55 4.30 -10.37
N SER A 22 4.81 3.03 -10.09
CA SER A 22 6.17 2.44 -10.12
C SER A 22 6.79 2.51 -11.53
N ILE A 23 6.00 2.20 -12.57
CA ILE A 23 6.44 2.32 -13.97
C ILE A 23 6.71 3.79 -14.33
N THR A 24 5.86 4.71 -13.89
CA THR A 24 6.01 6.15 -14.12
C THR A 24 7.28 6.68 -13.45
N THR A 25 7.53 6.31 -12.21
CA THR A 25 8.75 6.64 -11.46
C THR A 25 9.99 6.18 -12.22
N ARG A 26 9.98 4.96 -12.72
CA ARG A 26 11.09 4.42 -13.53
C ARG A 26 11.29 5.16 -14.83
N LYS A 27 10.21 5.53 -15.52
CA LYS A 27 10.28 6.06 -16.90
C LYS A 27 10.51 7.57 -16.94
N TRP A 28 9.95 8.32 -16.00
CA TRP A 28 9.88 9.78 -16.07
C TRP A 28 10.55 10.51 -14.91
N CYS A 29 10.84 9.81 -13.81
CA CYS A 29 11.39 10.43 -12.62
C CYS A 29 12.76 9.87 -12.24
N MET A 30 13.53 9.36 -13.22
CA MET A 30 14.87 8.80 -12.96
C MET A 30 15.86 9.81 -12.42
N ASP A 31 15.76 11.06 -12.89
CA ASP A 31 16.68 12.15 -12.54
C ASP A 31 16.18 12.98 -11.34
N GLU A 32 14.99 12.66 -10.81
CA GLU A 32 14.42 13.38 -9.68
C GLU A 32 14.96 12.85 -8.34
N ASP A 33 15.05 13.73 -7.34
CA ASP A 33 15.44 13.28 -5.99
C ASP A 33 14.34 12.40 -5.37
N SER A 34 14.68 11.16 -5.02
CA SER A 34 13.77 10.21 -4.37
C SER A 34 13.10 10.78 -3.11
N ARG A 35 13.80 11.66 -2.38
CA ARG A 35 13.27 12.33 -1.18
C ARG A 35 12.15 13.30 -1.53
N SER A 36 12.33 14.08 -2.60
CA SER A 36 11.31 15.00 -3.09
C SER A 36 10.07 14.28 -3.59
N LEU A 37 10.25 13.21 -4.34
CA LEU A 37 9.14 12.35 -4.81
C LEU A 37 8.36 11.78 -3.63
N MET A 38 9.06 11.28 -2.61
CA MET A 38 8.43 10.70 -1.43
C MET A 38 7.71 11.75 -0.59
N PHE A 39 8.30 12.95 -0.46
CA PHE A 39 7.65 14.08 0.21
C PHE A 39 6.33 14.43 -0.48
N MET A 40 6.32 14.59 -1.81
CA MET A 40 5.11 14.88 -2.58
C MET A 40 4.07 13.78 -2.47
N PHE A 41 4.48 12.52 -2.42
CA PHE A 41 3.59 11.37 -2.23
C PHE A 41 2.88 11.44 -0.87
N PHE A 42 3.61 11.62 0.23
CA PHE A 42 3.01 11.73 1.56
C PHE A 42 2.18 13.00 1.73
N LEU A 43 2.60 14.10 1.13
CA LEU A 43 1.82 15.34 1.11
C LEU A 43 0.48 15.11 0.38
N GLY A 44 0.50 14.42 -0.75
CA GLY A 44 -0.71 14.08 -1.50
C GLY A 44 -1.67 13.20 -0.69
N ILE A 45 -1.15 12.16 -0.01
CA ILE A 45 -1.95 11.32 0.89
C ILE A 45 -2.50 12.12 2.05
N GLY A 46 -1.68 12.97 2.69
CA GLY A 46 -2.10 13.81 3.82
C GLY A 46 -3.22 14.77 3.42
N LEU A 47 -3.06 15.47 2.30
CA LEU A 47 -4.08 16.39 1.81
C LEU A 47 -5.38 15.67 1.41
N SER A 48 -5.28 14.53 0.72
CA SER A 48 -6.47 13.75 0.35
C SER A 48 -7.21 13.21 1.58
N SER A 49 -6.48 12.72 2.59
CA SER A 49 -7.06 12.28 3.86
C SER A 49 -7.74 13.42 4.59
N PHE A 50 -7.13 14.61 4.62
CA PHE A 50 -7.72 15.79 5.23
C PHE A 50 -9.02 16.22 4.53
N ILE A 51 -9.05 16.21 3.20
CA ILE A 51 -10.26 16.48 2.42
C ILE A 51 -11.36 15.47 2.74
N VAL A 52 -11.02 14.17 2.80
CA VAL A 52 -12.00 13.12 3.14
C VAL A 52 -12.56 13.33 4.54
N ILE A 53 -11.74 13.67 5.53
CA ILE A 53 -12.20 13.95 6.90
C ILE A 53 -13.18 15.12 6.90
N ILE A 54 -12.86 16.23 6.22
CA ILE A 54 -13.76 17.37 6.10
C ILE A 54 -15.10 16.95 5.48
N ILE A 55 -15.05 16.16 4.39
CA ILE A 55 -16.27 15.67 3.74
C ILE A 55 -17.09 14.79 4.70
N LEU A 56 -16.44 13.93 5.46
CA LEU A 56 -17.12 13.07 6.45
C LEU A 56 -17.77 13.89 7.57
N GLU A 57 -17.11 14.94 8.05
CA GLU A 57 -17.59 15.78 9.15
C GLU A 57 -18.76 16.69 8.72
N PHE A 58 -18.70 17.23 7.50
CA PHE A 58 -19.76 18.10 6.98
C PHE A 58 -20.97 17.35 6.43
N ASN A 59 -20.98 16.01 6.36
CA ASN A 59 -21.93 15.34 5.48
C ASN A 59 -22.82 14.29 6.15
N SER A 60 -24.08 14.64 6.32
CA SER A 60 -25.23 13.72 6.25
C SER A 60 -25.26 12.92 4.91
N PHE A 61 -24.35 13.14 3.97
CA PHE A 61 -24.25 12.43 2.70
C PHE A 61 -23.87 10.95 2.87
N PHE A 62 -23.12 10.60 3.90
CA PHE A 62 -22.76 9.22 4.20
C PHE A 62 -23.89 8.39 4.82
N SER A 63 -24.98 9.00 5.21
CA SER A 63 -26.20 8.26 5.62
C SER A 63 -26.89 7.56 4.44
N LEU A 64 -26.56 7.93 3.19
CA LEU A 64 -27.08 7.31 1.97
C LEU A 64 -26.29 6.08 1.54
N VAL A 65 -25.08 5.90 2.07
CA VAL A 65 -24.29 4.69 1.84
C VAL A 65 -24.31 3.90 3.14
N PRO A 66 -24.91 2.70 3.19
CA PRO A 66 -24.85 1.84 4.37
C PRO A 66 -23.43 1.28 4.52
N ILE A 67 -22.50 2.14 4.91
CA ILE A 67 -21.17 1.70 5.34
C ILE A 67 -21.40 1.14 6.74
N SER A 68 -21.67 -0.17 6.83
CA SER A 68 -21.69 -0.86 8.10
C SER A 68 -20.43 -0.48 8.86
N LYS A 69 -20.55 -0.07 10.11
CA LYS A 69 -19.52 0.22 11.12
C LYS A 69 -18.08 -0.07 10.65
N SER A 70 -17.69 0.50 9.52
CA SER A 70 -16.39 0.28 8.94
C SER A 70 -15.41 1.28 9.54
N PHE A 71 -14.16 0.92 9.58
CA PHE A 71 -13.04 1.73 10.00
C PHE A 71 -13.10 3.19 9.49
N ILE A 72 -13.64 3.44 8.30
CA ILE A 72 -13.79 4.78 7.70
C ILE A 72 -14.82 5.64 8.41
N SER A 73 -15.81 5.04 9.10
CA SER A 73 -16.92 5.77 9.75
C SER A 73 -16.58 6.32 11.14
N LEU A 74 -15.39 6.03 11.67
CA LEU A 74 -15.03 6.36 13.05
C LEU A 74 -14.63 7.82 13.27
N GLY A 75 -14.29 8.56 12.19
CA GLY A 75 -13.92 9.97 12.30
C GLY A 75 -12.69 10.23 13.17
N PHE A 76 -12.64 11.42 13.77
CA PHE A 76 -11.59 11.78 14.74
C PHE A 76 -11.85 11.12 16.10
N THR A 77 -10.89 10.31 16.55
CA THR A 77 -10.85 9.83 17.94
C THR A 77 -9.71 10.52 18.69
N SER A 78 -9.88 10.72 19.99
CA SER A 78 -8.79 11.21 20.83
C SER A 78 -7.67 10.18 20.86
N VAL A 79 -6.45 10.60 20.48
CA VAL A 79 -5.27 9.75 20.46
C VAL A 79 -4.51 9.99 21.77
N ASP A 80 -4.22 8.94 22.51
CA ASP A 80 -3.36 9.00 23.70
C ASP A 80 -1.89 9.18 23.31
N THR A 81 -1.07 9.59 24.26
CA THR A 81 0.35 9.90 24.02
C THR A 81 1.14 8.69 23.53
N GLU A 82 0.83 7.49 24.01
CA GLU A 82 1.53 6.26 23.61
C GLU A 82 1.22 5.94 22.14
N SER A 83 -0.04 5.98 21.76
CA SER A 83 -0.47 5.79 20.35
C SER A 83 0.13 6.84 19.43
N LEU A 84 0.22 8.10 19.88
CA LEU A 84 0.84 9.18 19.11
C LEU A 84 2.32 8.88 18.83
N LEU A 85 3.07 8.42 19.83
CA LEU A 85 4.49 8.06 19.66
C LEU A 85 4.66 6.90 18.67
N ILE A 86 3.79 5.89 18.74
CA ILE A 86 3.81 4.76 17.79
C ILE A 86 3.52 5.25 16.36
N ILE A 87 2.54 6.13 16.19
CA ILE A 87 2.20 6.71 14.89
C ILE A 87 3.38 7.51 14.32
N LEU A 88 4.03 8.36 15.14
CA LEU A 88 5.19 9.15 14.71
C LEU A 88 6.37 8.25 14.34
N PHE A 89 6.65 7.22 15.12
CA PHE A 89 7.70 6.26 14.82
C PHE A 89 7.43 5.50 13.52
N HIS A 90 6.19 5.04 13.34
CA HIS A 90 5.75 4.39 12.10
C HIS A 90 5.88 5.32 10.89
N ALA A 91 5.46 6.58 11.02
CA ALA A 91 5.56 7.57 9.96
C ALA A 91 7.03 7.79 9.54
N LEU A 92 7.95 7.90 10.49
CA LEU A 92 9.39 8.05 10.24
C LEU A 92 9.96 6.86 9.45
N ILE A 93 9.68 5.64 9.91
CA ILE A 93 10.13 4.42 9.22
C ILE A 93 9.53 4.33 7.82
N SER A 94 8.25 4.69 7.66
CA SER A 94 7.56 4.67 6.37
C SER A 94 8.20 5.65 5.37
N VAL A 95 8.59 6.84 5.81
CA VAL A 95 9.30 7.81 4.95
C VAL A 95 10.65 7.24 4.51
N ILE A 96 11.43 6.70 5.44
CA ILE A 96 12.75 6.13 5.14
C ILE A 96 12.59 4.94 4.16
N GLY A 97 11.71 4.01 4.45
CA GLY A 97 11.42 2.85 3.59
C GLY A 97 10.95 3.27 2.21
N GLY A 98 10.04 4.25 2.13
CA GLY A 98 9.53 4.79 0.88
C GLY A 98 10.60 5.43 0.01
N ILE A 99 11.55 6.17 0.61
CA ILE A 99 12.70 6.74 -0.12
C ILE A 99 13.53 5.62 -0.75
N PHE A 100 13.83 4.55 0.00
CA PHE A 100 14.59 3.41 -0.53
C PHE A 100 13.85 2.67 -1.66
N ILE A 101 12.54 2.47 -1.51
CA ILE A 101 11.71 1.85 -2.55
C ILE A 101 11.70 2.71 -3.81
N THR A 102 11.48 4.02 -3.67
CA THR A 102 11.50 4.98 -4.80
C THR A 102 12.85 4.96 -5.50
N TYR A 103 13.95 5.01 -4.76
CA TYR A 103 15.29 4.90 -5.30
C TYR A 103 15.51 3.55 -6.01
N GLY A 104 15.01 2.47 -5.44
CA GLY A 104 15.03 1.15 -6.07
C GLY A 104 14.36 1.15 -7.44
N TYR A 105 13.17 1.76 -7.56
CA TYR A 105 12.46 1.87 -8.83
C TYR A 105 13.15 2.81 -9.84
N GLN A 106 13.81 3.86 -9.38
CA GLN A 106 14.56 4.75 -10.26
C GLN A 106 15.79 4.05 -10.86
N THR A 107 16.51 3.24 -10.09
CA THR A 107 17.78 2.66 -10.48
C THR A 107 17.69 1.21 -10.95
N GLY A 108 16.73 0.43 -10.43
CA GLY A 108 16.52 -0.98 -10.74
C GLY A 108 15.49 -1.24 -11.84
N GLU A 109 15.42 -2.45 -12.33
CA GLU A 109 14.33 -2.90 -13.19
C GLU A 109 13.05 -3.06 -12.37
N THR A 110 11.94 -2.46 -12.83
CA THR A 110 10.67 -2.42 -12.09
C THR A 110 10.18 -3.81 -11.68
N SER A 111 10.26 -4.79 -12.57
CA SER A 111 9.85 -6.17 -12.29
C SER A 111 10.72 -6.84 -11.23
N PHE A 112 12.01 -6.53 -11.20
CA PHE A 112 12.95 -7.08 -10.23
C PHE A 112 12.71 -6.45 -8.84
N VAL A 113 12.54 -5.13 -8.77
CA VAL A 113 12.25 -4.41 -7.51
C VAL A 113 10.93 -4.88 -6.91
N ALA A 114 9.89 -5.09 -7.73
CA ALA A 114 8.60 -5.58 -7.28
C ALA A 114 8.67 -6.93 -6.56
N ILE A 115 9.59 -7.84 -6.94
CA ILE A 115 9.75 -9.13 -6.24
C ILE A 115 10.18 -8.91 -4.79
N PHE A 116 11.09 -7.96 -4.53
CA PHE A 116 11.49 -7.62 -3.17
C PHE A 116 10.36 -6.99 -2.38
N GLU A 117 9.49 -6.19 -3.00
CA GLU A 117 8.32 -5.65 -2.34
C GLU A 117 7.32 -6.75 -1.91
N TYR A 118 7.24 -7.85 -2.67
CA TYR A 118 6.39 -8.97 -2.26
C TYR A 118 6.83 -9.61 -0.94
N SER A 119 8.06 -9.38 -0.47
CA SER A 119 8.48 -9.76 0.87
C SER A 119 7.61 -9.11 1.96
N PHE A 120 7.01 -7.94 1.67
CA PHE A 120 6.06 -7.29 2.56
C PHE A 120 4.87 -8.19 2.92
N LEU A 121 4.38 -8.97 1.97
CA LEU A 121 3.27 -9.90 2.22
C LEU A 121 3.63 -10.92 3.32
N PHE A 122 4.86 -11.42 3.29
CA PHE A 122 5.36 -12.35 4.30
C PHE A 122 5.46 -11.68 5.67
N PHE A 123 6.11 -10.51 5.74
CA PHE A 123 6.26 -9.78 7.00
C PHE A 123 4.92 -9.31 7.56
N ALA A 124 4.02 -8.78 6.74
CA ALA A 124 2.70 -8.34 7.17
C ALA A 124 1.89 -9.52 7.76
N THR A 125 1.94 -10.68 7.11
CA THR A 125 1.27 -11.88 7.59
C THR A 125 1.88 -12.37 8.90
N ALA A 126 3.21 -12.37 9.02
CA ALA A 126 3.90 -12.76 10.26
C ALA A 126 3.53 -11.83 11.43
N TRP A 127 3.49 -10.51 11.19
CA TRP A 127 3.05 -9.53 12.20
C TRP A 127 1.59 -9.73 12.60
N GLY A 128 0.68 -9.96 11.64
CA GLY A 128 -0.73 -10.24 11.91
C GLY A 128 -0.91 -11.43 12.85
N VAL A 129 -0.17 -12.52 12.61
CA VAL A 129 -0.23 -13.70 13.47
C VAL A 129 0.39 -13.45 14.85
N LEU A 130 1.56 -12.82 14.89
CA LEU A 130 2.33 -12.69 16.15
C LEU A 130 1.72 -11.66 17.11
N PHE A 131 1.17 -10.58 16.59
CA PHE A 131 0.70 -9.46 17.41
C PHE A 131 -0.82 -9.28 17.44
N LEU A 132 -1.50 -9.65 16.36
CA LEU A 132 -2.96 -9.49 16.24
C LEU A 132 -3.71 -10.81 16.44
N SER A 133 -2.97 -11.94 16.60
CA SER A 133 -3.55 -13.29 16.71
C SER A 133 -4.45 -13.65 15.50
N ASP A 134 -4.12 -13.14 14.32
CA ASP A 134 -4.85 -13.40 13.11
C ASP A 134 -4.74 -14.88 12.69
N PHE A 135 -5.83 -15.45 12.22
CA PHE A 135 -5.85 -16.79 11.64
C PHE A 135 -5.48 -16.74 10.16
N ILE A 136 -4.40 -17.41 9.78
CA ILE A 136 -4.02 -17.54 8.37
C ILE A 136 -4.86 -18.63 7.72
N SER A 137 -5.76 -18.23 6.83
CA SER A 137 -6.48 -19.16 5.98
C SER A 137 -5.55 -19.77 4.93
N THR A 138 -5.78 -21.01 4.54
CA THR A 138 -5.09 -21.67 3.43
C THR A 138 -5.21 -20.86 2.13
N TYR A 139 -6.32 -20.15 1.94
CA TYR A 139 -6.53 -19.27 0.78
C TYR A 139 -5.54 -18.08 0.76
N ILE A 140 -5.22 -17.50 1.93
CA ILE A 140 -4.24 -16.42 2.04
C ILE A 140 -2.85 -16.94 1.65
N ILE A 141 -2.43 -18.09 2.16
CA ILE A 141 -1.15 -18.71 1.81
C ILE A 141 -1.06 -19.00 0.32
N SER A 142 -2.10 -19.58 -0.26
CA SER A 142 -2.12 -19.90 -1.69
C SER A 142 -2.05 -18.63 -2.55
N GLY A 143 -2.75 -17.55 -2.15
CA GLY A 143 -2.68 -16.26 -2.82
C GLY A 143 -1.27 -15.66 -2.78
N MET A 144 -0.59 -15.68 -1.62
CA MET A 144 0.78 -15.21 -1.48
C MET A 144 1.76 -15.99 -2.37
N VAL A 145 1.64 -17.31 -2.39
CA VAL A 145 2.48 -18.16 -3.25
C VAL A 145 2.25 -17.85 -4.73
N LEU A 146 1.00 -17.66 -5.16
CA LEU A 146 0.68 -17.31 -6.55
C LEU A 146 1.26 -15.94 -6.94
N ILE A 147 1.19 -14.94 -6.06
CA ILE A 147 1.76 -13.62 -6.30
C ILE A 147 3.29 -13.71 -6.46
N LEU A 148 3.97 -14.42 -5.56
CA LEU A 148 5.42 -14.62 -5.63
C LEU A 148 5.85 -15.35 -6.91
N LEU A 149 5.18 -16.45 -7.25
CA LEU A 149 5.46 -17.22 -8.46
C LEU A 149 5.24 -16.37 -9.73
N SER A 150 4.16 -15.60 -9.78
CA SER A 150 3.88 -14.69 -10.88
C SER A 150 4.98 -13.64 -11.05
N GLY A 151 5.42 -13.01 -9.97
CA GLY A 151 6.50 -12.03 -10.00
C GLY A 151 7.82 -12.62 -10.50
N ILE A 152 8.20 -13.80 -10.00
CA ILE A 152 9.42 -14.51 -10.42
C ILE A 152 9.34 -14.85 -11.91
N LEU A 153 8.22 -15.38 -12.39
CA LEU A 153 8.06 -15.75 -13.80
C LEU A 153 8.17 -14.53 -14.73
N VAL A 154 7.59 -13.39 -14.35
CA VAL A 154 7.70 -12.14 -15.12
C VAL A 154 9.16 -11.68 -15.20
N SER A 155 9.86 -11.63 -14.08
CA SER A 155 11.25 -11.19 -14.03
C SER A 155 12.19 -12.10 -14.82
N LEU A 156 12.00 -13.42 -14.76
CA LEU A 156 12.80 -14.38 -15.54
C LEU A 156 12.56 -14.22 -17.05
N LYS A 157 11.33 -13.96 -17.46
CA LYS A 157 10.99 -13.72 -18.87
C LYS A 157 11.64 -12.44 -19.39
N GLU A 158 11.60 -11.36 -18.62
CA GLU A 158 12.19 -10.08 -19.00
C GLU A 158 13.71 -10.20 -19.20
N LYS A 159 14.42 -10.87 -18.30
CA LYS A 159 15.85 -11.16 -18.41
C LYS A 159 16.22 -11.95 -19.67
N ASN A 160 15.33 -12.80 -20.17
CA ASN A 160 15.55 -13.58 -21.40
C ASN A 160 15.32 -12.76 -22.67
N ILE A 161 14.56 -11.68 -22.63
CA ILE A 161 14.29 -10.80 -23.78
C ILE A 161 15.43 -9.79 -23.99
N GLN A 162 16.19 -9.46 -22.94
CA GLN A 162 17.32 -8.53 -23.00
C GLN A 162 18.64 -9.18 -23.43
N LYS A 163 18.65 -10.49 -23.61
CA LYS A 163 19.77 -11.23 -24.21
C LYS A 163 19.57 -11.44 -25.71
#